data_2265c57fa6ca1f33e8aa990b26f149e5
#
_entry.id   2265c57fa6ca1f33e8aa990b26f149e5
#
_cell.length_a   1.000
_cell.length_b   1.000
_cell.length_c   1.000
_cell.angle_alpha   90.00
_cell.angle_beta   90.00
_cell.angle_gamma   90.00
#
_symmetry.space_group_name_H-M   'P 1'
#
loop_
_entity.id
_entity.type
_entity.pdbx_description
1 polymer ?
#
loop_
_entity_poly.entity_id
_entity_poly.type
_entity_poly.pdbx_seq_one_letter_code
_entity_poly.pdbx_strand_id
1 'polypeptide(L)'
;MELKELVWDDFNSKHILKHKVNKTETRQACSNQKLVLSIKNNRLLLIGETNKGRILSIVLAKIKPGKYYIVTARDSSKKERRLINDQK
;
A
#
# COMPACT_ATOMS: atom_id res chain seq x y z
N MET A 1 -2.48 7.25 9.31
CA MET A 1 -1.19 7.70 8.77
C MET A 1 -1.43 8.71 7.66
N GLU A 2 -0.72 9.82 7.68
CA GLU A 2 -0.88 10.85 6.66
C GLU A 2 0.08 10.60 5.50
N LEU A 3 -0.47 10.54 4.28
CA LEU A 3 0.30 10.30 3.06
C LEU A 3 0.14 11.53 2.16
N LYS A 4 1.11 12.44 2.20
CA LYS A 4 1.07 13.68 1.40
C LYS A 4 1.57 13.44 0.00
N GLU A 5 2.58 12.60 -0.17
CA GLU A 5 3.19 12.33 -1.47
C GLU A 5 3.61 10.88 -1.60
N LEU A 6 3.24 10.26 -2.71
CA LEU A 6 3.71 8.93 -3.10
C LEU A 6 4.72 9.10 -4.22
N VAL A 7 5.90 8.53 -4.06
CA VAL A 7 7.00 8.69 -5.03
C VAL A 7 6.98 7.53 -6.02
N TRP A 8 6.96 7.88 -7.29
CA TRP A 8 6.94 6.95 -8.41
C TRP A 8 8.16 7.12 -9.28
N ASP A 9 8.68 6.01 -9.79
CA ASP A 9 9.71 5.98 -10.83
C ASP A 9 9.37 4.84 -11.80
N ASP A 10 10.23 4.61 -12.79
CA ASP A 10 9.98 3.55 -13.77
C ASP A 10 10.00 2.16 -13.14
N PHE A 11 10.85 1.97 -12.13
CA PHE A 11 10.99 0.68 -11.47
C PHE A 11 9.71 0.28 -10.73
N ASN A 12 9.24 1.13 -9.80
CA ASN A 12 8.07 0.75 -9.02
C ASN A 12 6.78 0.79 -9.84
N SER A 13 6.67 1.71 -10.81
CA SER A 13 5.51 1.78 -11.70
C SER A 13 5.33 0.49 -12.49
N LYS A 14 6.43 -0.07 -13.01
CA LYS A 14 6.39 -1.34 -13.73
C LYS A 14 6.19 -2.52 -12.80
N HIS A 15 6.79 -2.45 -11.61
CA HIS A 15 6.72 -3.53 -10.63
C HIS A 15 5.28 -3.81 -10.19
N ILE A 16 4.51 -2.76 -9.88
CA ILE A 16 3.12 -2.96 -9.45
C ILE A 16 2.24 -3.52 -10.58
N LEU A 17 2.54 -3.18 -11.83
CA LEU A 17 1.79 -3.71 -12.98
C LEU A 17 1.93 -5.23 -13.09
N LYS A 18 3.05 -5.80 -12.65
CA LYS A 18 3.22 -7.26 -12.62
C LYS A 18 2.20 -7.94 -11.71
N HIS A 19 1.72 -7.21 -10.71
CA HIS A 19 0.69 -7.68 -9.80
C HIS A 19 -0.70 -7.19 -10.20
N LYS A 20 -0.84 -6.66 -11.42
CA LYS A 20 -2.10 -6.15 -11.97
C LYS A 20 -2.68 -5.01 -11.12
N VAL A 21 -1.80 -4.18 -10.58
CA VAL A 21 -2.15 -2.98 -9.81
C VAL A 21 -1.62 -1.77 -10.56
N ASN A 22 -2.39 -0.70 -10.64
CA ASN A 22 -1.96 0.55 -11.24
C ASN A 22 -1.82 1.66 -10.18
N LYS A 23 -1.28 2.82 -10.60
CA LYS A 23 -1.07 3.95 -9.69
C LYS A 23 -2.36 4.46 -9.08
N THR A 24 -3.43 4.52 -9.86
CA THR A 24 -4.74 4.99 -9.40
C THR A 24 -5.26 4.10 -8.27
N GLU A 25 -5.20 2.79 -8.46
CA GLU A 25 -5.61 1.83 -7.44
C GLU A 25 -4.76 1.96 -6.17
N THR A 26 -3.45 2.12 -6.33
CA THR A 26 -2.54 2.30 -5.20
C THR A 26 -2.91 3.55 -4.41
N ARG A 27 -3.17 4.66 -5.09
CA ARG A 27 -3.58 5.91 -4.44
C ARG A 27 -4.90 5.76 -3.70
N GLN A 28 -5.87 5.09 -4.32
CA GLN A 28 -7.17 4.85 -3.70
C GLN A 28 -7.03 4.03 -2.42
N ALA A 29 -6.25 2.95 -2.47
CA ALA A 29 -6.02 2.10 -1.30
C ALA A 29 -5.29 2.86 -0.19
N CYS A 30 -4.33 3.71 -0.54
CA CYS A 30 -3.63 4.55 0.44
C CYS A 30 -4.56 5.58 1.09
N SER A 31 -5.48 6.15 0.31
CA SER A 31 -6.48 7.10 0.85
C SER A 31 -7.51 6.40 1.71
N ASN A 32 -7.81 5.15 1.42
CA ASN A 32 -8.78 4.35 2.17
C ASN A 32 -8.07 3.23 2.92
N GLN A 33 -7.08 3.63 3.71
CA GLN A 33 -6.27 2.69 4.49
C GLN A 33 -7.06 2.11 5.65
N LYS A 34 -6.94 0.80 5.86
CA LYS A 34 -7.58 0.06 6.93
C LYS A 34 -6.62 -0.28 8.05
N LEU A 35 -5.35 -0.51 7.71
CA LEU A 35 -4.34 -0.94 8.66
C LEU A 35 -2.97 -0.53 8.16
N VAL A 36 -2.11 -0.08 9.07
CA VAL A 36 -0.70 0.21 8.78
C VAL A 36 0.16 -0.44 9.86
N LEU A 37 1.13 -1.24 9.44
CA LEU A 37 2.04 -1.95 10.33
C LEU A 37 3.49 -1.64 9.97
N SER A 38 4.34 -1.52 10.99
CA SER A 38 5.78 -1.47 10.77
C SER A 38 6.30 -2.87 10.47
N ILE A 39 7.14 -2.99 9.45
CA ILE A 39 7.77 -4.24 9.07
C ILE A 39 9.29 -4.05 9.00
N LYS A 40 10.03 -5.09 8.64
CA LYS A 40 11.50 -5.06 8.59
C LYS A 40 12.04 -3.98 7.66
N ASN A 41 13.26 -3.54 7.90
CA ASN A 41 14.00 -2.58 7.06
C ASN A 41 13.37 -1.18 7.00
N ASN A 42 12.78 -0.74 8.11
CA ASN A 42 12.15 0.59 8.22
C ASN A 42 11.06 0.81 7.18
N ARG A 43 10.35 -0.26 6.80
CA ARG A 43 9.24 -0.19 5.86
C ARG A 43 7.91 -0.34 6.58
N LEU A 44 6.86 0.11 5.90
CA LEU A 44 5.49 0.00 6.39
C LEU A 44 4.69 -0.90 5.45
N LEU A 45 3.81 -1.71 6.03
CA LEU A 45 2.80 -2.44 5.28
C LEU A 45 1.46 -1.73 5.50
N LEU A 46 0.89 -1.21 4.42
CA LEU A 46 -0.41 -0.57 4.43
C LEU A 46 -1.40 -1.48 3.71
N ILE A 47 -2.52 -1.74 4.36
CA ILE A 47 -3.63 -2.47 3.72
C ILE A 47 -4.77 -1.49 3.55
N GLY A 48 -5.25 -1.37 2.32
CA GLY A 48 -6.32 -0.44 2.00
C GLY A 48 -7.22 -0.97 0.90
N GLU A 49 -8.33 -0.29 0.69
CA GLU A 49 -9.34 -0.72 -0.26
C GLU A 49 -9.47 0.28 -1.40
N THR A 50 -9.50 -0.24 -2.63
CA THR A 50 -9.75 0.61 -3.81
C THR A 50 -11.22 0.99 -3.89
N ASN A 51 -11.55 1.94 -4.75
CA ASN A 51 -12.94 2.38 -4.95
C ASN A 51 -13.85 1.24 -5.45
N LYS A 52 -13.26 0.23 -6.07
CA LYS A 52 -14.01 -0.94 -6.57
C LYS A 52 -14.06 -2.09 -5.57
N GLY A 53 -13.55 -1.90 -4.36
CA GLY A 53 -13.59 -2.91 -3.31
C GLY A 53 -12.44 -3.90 -3.30
N ARG A 54 -11.40 -3.65 -4.09
CA ARG A 54 -10.21 -4.50 -4.12
C ARG A 54 -9.34 -4.20 -2.91
N ILE A 55 -8.93 -5.21 -2.16
CA ILE A 55 -8.08 -5.03 -0.98
C ILE A 55 -6.62 -5.21 -1.38
N LEU A 56 -5.82 -4.17 -1.22
CA LEU A 56 -4.41 -4.17 -1.60
C LEU A 56 -3.51 -4.09 -0.39
N SER A 57 -2.38 -4.80 -0.46
CA SER A 57 -1.26 -4.67 0.48
C SER A 57 -0.16 -3.90 -0.22
N ILE A 58 0.24 -2.77 0.37
CA ILE A 58 1.22 -1.86 -0.21
C ILE A 58 2.39 -1.74 0.76
N VAL A 59 3.61 -1.98 0.27
CA VAL A 59 4.82 -1.78 1.07
C VAL A 59 5.38 -0.41 0.73
N LEU A 60 5.59 0.40 1.77
CA LEU A 60 6.06 1.77 1.67
C LEU A 60 7.42 1.93 2.35
N ALA A 61 8.28 2.74 1.77
CA ALA A 61 9.54 3.16 2.39
C ALA A 61 9.46 4.68 2.64
N LYS A 62 9.58 5.09 3.90
CA LYS A 62 9.51 6.50 4.27
C LYS A 62 10.74 7.25 3.79
N ILE A 63 10.54 8.36 3.08
CA ILE A 63 11.61 9.26 2.66
C ILE A 63 11.73 10.40 3.67
N LYS A 64 10.62 11.01 4.02
CA LYS A 64 10.49 12.03 5.05
C LYS A 64 9.04 12.05 5.52
N PRO A 65 8.66 12.77 6.59
CA PRO A 65 7.27 12.78 7.04
C PRO A 65 6.32 13.15 5.91
N GLY A 66 5.35 12.27 5.67
CA GLY A 66 4.34 12.44 4.62
C GLY A 66 4.76 12.01 3.22
N LYS A 67 6.05 11.71 2.98
CA LYS A 67 6.56 11.33 1.67
C LYS A 67 7.06 9.89 1.68
N TYR A 68 6.49 9.05 0.81
CA TYR A 68 6.76 7.61 0.81
C TYR A 68 7.01 7.09 -0.59
N TYR A 69 8.02 6.21 -0.71
CA TYR A 69 8.31 5.48 -1.94
C TYR A 69 7.49 4.19 -1.95
N ILE A 70 6.85 3.90 -3.07
CA ILE A 70 6.09 2.65 -3.22
C ILE A 70 7.07 1.53 -3.57
N VAL A 71 7.29 0.62 -2.63
CA VAL A 71 8.17 -0.53 -2.86
C VAL A 71 7.44 -1.59 -3.68
N THR A 72 6.20 -1.89 -3.31
CA THR A 72 5.35 -2.81 -4.07
C THR A 72 3.88 -2.60 -3.68
N ALA A 73 2.98 -3.08 -4.55
CA ALA A 73 1.55 -3.12 -4.28
C ALA A 73 0.99 -4.37 -4.94
N ARG A 74 0.16 -5.11 -4.21
CA ARG A 74 -0.42 -6.37 -4.67
C ARG A 74 -1.74 -6.63 -3.95
N ASP A 75 -2.49 -7.62 -4.43
CA ASP A 75 -3.67 -8.08 -3.70
C ASP A 75 -3.26 -8.60 -2.33
N SER A 76 -4.05 -8.31 -1.31
CA SER A 76 -3.83 -8.83 0.03
C SER A 76 -4.08 -10.33 0.06
N SER A 77 -3.25 -11.05 0.83
CA SER A 77 -3.48 -12.47 1.10
C SER A 77 -4.66 -12.63 2.07
N LYS A 78 -5.16 -13.86 2.21
CA LYS A 78 -6.20 -14.17 3.19
C LYS A 78 -5.76 -13.81 4.60
N LYS A 79 -4.49 -14.08 4.93
CA LYS A 79 -3.93 -13.77 6.23
C LYS A 79 -3.91 -12.27 6.50
N GLU A 80 -3.54 -11.49 5.50
CA GLU A 80 -3.52 -10.02 5.61
C GLU A 80 -4.93 -9.45 5.77
N ARG A 81 -5.90 -9.99 5.03
CA ARG A 81 -7.30 -9.56 5.18
C ARG A 81 -7.87 -9.88 6.56
N ARG A 82 -7.43 -10.98 7.18
CA ARG A 82 -7.83 -11.32 8.55
C ARG A 82 -7.35 -10.27 9.54
N LEU A 83 -6.17 -9.67 9.32
CA LEU A 83 -5.64 -8.63 10.21
C LEU A 83 -6.60 -7.44 10.30
N ILE A 84 -7.26 -7.09 9.20
CA ILE A 84 -8.25 -6.01 9.20
C ILE A 84 -9.45 -6.39 10.09
N ASN A 85 -9.94 -7.61 9.94
CA ASN A 85 -11.10 -8.09 10.71
C ASN A 85 -10.80 -8.16 12.20
N ASP A 86 -9.56 -8.50 12.56
CA ASP A 86 -9.15 -8.60 13.96
C ASP A 86 -9.03 -7.22 14.64
N GLN A 87 -9.03 -6.13 13.86
CA GLN A 87 -8.99 -4.77 14.35
C GLN A 87 -10.37 -4.21 14.75
N LYS A 88 -11.42 -4.93 14.46
CA LYS A 88 -12.80 -4.48 14.75
C LYS A 88 -13.23 -4.81 16.17
#